data_03f581b2a7acd743032ba603c92e72ab
#
_entry.id   03f581b2a7acd743032ba603c92e72ab
#
_cell.length_a   1.000
_cell.length_b   1.000
_cell.length_c   1.000
_cell.angle_alpha   90.00
_cell.angle_beta   90.00
_cell.angle_gamma   90.00
#
_symmetry.space_group_name_H-M   'P 1'
#
loop_
_entity.id
_entity.type
_entity.pdbx_description
1 polymer ?
#
loop_
_entity_poly.entity_id
_entity_poly.type
_entity_poly.pdbx_seq_one_letter_code
_entity_poly.pdbx_strand_id
1 'polypeptide(L)'
;YQTHPFVKNKHTQYYKRWLRSISRTTALPSKEYLKANSKSVKSSSAWEPRGPFDFDIDAASRSYAPGAAHIYCVEQSLSNADVIYAGTATAGLWRSNDKGENWFCLSKSLPISAVYSLEIDPSNENIIYFSGGGTLYKSSNGGASFTNIGSGEFNSGIEIKEIMIHNGKLWVASNQGLYYSSNS
;
A
#
# COMPACT_ATOMS: atom_id res chain seq x y z
N TYR A 1 4.34 -0.21 27.48
CA TYR A 1 5.63 0.39 27.10
C TYR A 1 6.41 1.02 28.27
N GLN A 2 5.78 1.29 29.41
CA GLN A 2 6.45 1.89 30.57
C GLN A 2 7.15 0.87 31.48
N THR A 3 6.95 -0.42 31.30
CA THR A 3 7.39 -1.45 32.26
C THR A 3 8.41 -2.45 31.72
N HIS A 4 8.81 -2.39 30.43
CA HIS A 4 9.81 -3.29 29.87
C HIS A 4 11.06 -2.56 29.38
N PRO A 5 12.26 -3.04 29.72
CA PRO A 5 13.48 -2.45 29.19
C PRO A 5 13.49 -2.59 27.67
N PHE A 6 13.65 -1.45 26.98
CA PHE A 6 13.75 -1.41 25.54
C PHE A 6 15.00 -2.16 25.05
N VAL A 7 14.80 -3.24 24.33
CA VAL A 7 15.90 -3.86 23.57
C VAL A 7 16.27 -2.90 22.44
N LYS A 8 17.56 -2.53 22.38
CA LYS A 8 18.10 -1.60 21.39
C LYS A 8 18.14 -2.29 20.02
N ASN A 9 17.15 -2.06 19.18
CA ASN A 9 17.12 -2.51 17.79
C ASN A 9 16.79 -1.34 16.84
N LYS A 10 16.89 -1.56 15.52
CA LYS A 10 16.63 -0.52 14.52
C LYS A 10 15.24 0.13 14.68
N HIS A 11 14.21 -0.66 14.93
CA HIS A 11 12.82 -0.19 15.04
C HIS A 11 12.61 0.69 16.28
N THR A 12 13.14 0.29 17.43
CA THR A 12 13.03 1.09 18.65
C THR A 12 13.83 2.39 18.56
N GLN A 13 14.91 2.45 17.77
CA GLN A 13 15.65 3.67 17.53
C GLN A 13 14.90 4.65 16.61
N TYR A 14 14.24 4.16 15.56
CA TYR A 14 13.38 4.96 14.69
C TYR A 14 12.20 5.54 15.48
N TYR A 15 11.52 4.74 16.25
CA TYR A 15 10.43 5.18 17.12
C TYR A 15 10.87 6.26 18.11
N LYS A 16 12.02 6.10 18.76
CA LYS A 16 12.58 7.11 19.67
C LYS A 16 12.95 8.41 18.96
N ARG A 17 13.48 8.35 17.74
CA ARG A 17 13.78 9.55 16.94
C ARG A 17 12.50 10.28 16.56
N TRP A 18 11.50 9.54 16.12
CA TRP A 18 10.19 10.08 15.77
C TRP A 18 9.52 10.72 16.99
N LEU A 19 9.48 10.05 18.14
CA LEU A 19 8.95 10.61 19.40
C LEU A 19 9.67 11.91 19.85
N ARG A 20 10.94 12.05 19.54
CA ARG A 20 11.70 13.28 19.85
C ARG A 20 11.40 14.41 18.87
N SER A 21 11.02 14.08 17.65
CA SER A 21 10.66 15.07 16.63
C SER A 21 9.26 15.62 16.80
N ILE A 22 8.40 14.92 17.56
CA ILE A 22 7.03 15.34 17.86
C ILE A 22 6.99 15.84 19.31
N SER A 23 6.62 17.11 19.50
CA SER A 23 6.28 17.62 20.83
C SER A 23 5.05 16.85 21.33
N ARG A 24 5.06 16.43 22.59
CA ARG A 24 3.92 15.72 23.22
C ARG A 24 2.61 16.51 23.23
N THR A 25 2.68 17.78 22.91
CA THR A 25 1.54 18.71 22.85
C THR A 25 1.15 19.07 21.41
N THR A 26 1.88 18.58 20.42
CA THR A 26 1.61 18.89 19.02
C THR A 26 0.66 17.84 18.46
N ALA A 27 -0.42 18.28 17.85
CA ALA A 27 -1.26 17.42 17.03
C ALA A 27 -0.44 16.75 15.94
N LEU A 28 -0.84 15.56 15.51
CA LEU A 28 -0.21 14.89 14.36
C LEU A 28 -0.15 15.87 13.19
N PRO A 29 0.97 15.87 12.44
CA PRO A 29 1.13 16.81 11.34
C PRO A 29 -0.01 16.67 10.33
N SER A 30 -0.54 17.80 9.88
CA SER A 30 -1.60 17.79 8.88
C SER A 30 -1.08 17.24 7.55
N LYS A 31 -2.02 16.82 6.70
CA LYS A 31 -1.72 16.37 5.34
C LYS A 31 -0.95 17.45 4.55
N GLU A 32 -1.33 18.70 4.73
CA GLU A 32 -0.67 19.86 4.10
C GLU A 32 0.76 20.03 4.60
N TYR A 33 0.98 19.85 5.89
CA TYR A 33 2.33 19.90 6.48
C TYR A 33 3.19 18.75 5.95
N LEU A 34 2.67 17.53 5.87
CA LEU A 34 3.39 16.40 5.32
C LEU A 34 3.70 16.59 3.83
N LYS A 35 2.75 17.11 3.06
CA LYS A 35 2.92 17.44 1.64
C LYS A 35 3.99 18.54 1.45
N ALA A 36 3.97 19.57 2.26
CA ALA A 36 4.93 20.67 2.20
C ALA A 36 6.35 20.29 2.65
N ASN A 37 6.46 19.32 3.57
CA ASN A 37 7.72 18.86 4.14
C ASN A 37 8.15 17.48 3.60
N SER A 38 7.35 16.86 2.72
CA SER A 38 7.88 15.79 1.88
C SER A 38 9.13 16.37 1.21
N LYS A 39 10.27 15.70 1.34
CA LYS A 39 11.51 16.16 0.72
C LYS A 39 11.23 16.37 -0.77
N SER A 40 10.80 17.58 -1.12
CA SER A 40 10.92 18.02 -2.48
C SER A 40 12.40 17.97 -2.75
N VAL A 41 12.82 17.01 -3.54
CA VAL A 41 14.09 17.15 -4.21
C VAL A 41 13.93 18.48 -4.90
N LYS A 42 14.65 19.51 -4.43
CA LYS A 42 14.79 20.79 -5.12
C LYS A 42 15.61 20.50 -6.36
N SER A 43 15.02 19.79 -7.28
CA SER A 43 15.58 19.50 -8.55
C SER A 43 14.84 20.40 -9.53
N SER A 44 15.58 20.96 -10.47
CA SER A 44 15.06 21.53 -11.71
C SER A 44 14.39 20.43 -12.59
N SER A 45 14.09 19.27 -12.02
CA SER A 45 13.44 18.15 -12.68
C SER A 45 11.92 18.32 -12.68
N ALA A 46 11.28 17.79 -13.70
CA ALA A 46 9.82 17.72 -13.82
C ALA A 46 9.15 16.74 -12.84
N TRP A 47 9.87 16.23 -11.83
CA TRP A 47 9.36 15.27 -10.87
C TRP A 47 8.73 15.98 -9.68
N GLU A 48 7.45 15.70 -9.42
CA GLU A 48 6.70 16.20 -8.31
C GLU A 48 6.25 15.06 -7.40
N PRO A 49 6.34 15.20 -6.07
CA PRO A 49 5.82 14.19 -5.15
C PRO A 49 4.29 14.21 -5.18
N ARG A 50 3.66 13.07 -5.45
CA ARG A 50 2.20 12.92 -5.51
C ARG A 50 1.60 12.13 -4.35
N GLY A 51 2.41 11.65 -3.42
CA GLY A 51 1.95 10.89 -2.26
C GLY A 51 1.87 9.38 -2.49
N PRO A 52 1.05 8.66 -1.73
CA PRO A 52 0.20 9.15 -0.63
C PRO A 52 1.00 9.74 0.53
N PHE A 53 0.59 10.93 1.03
CA PHE A 53 1.25 11.62 2.14
C PHE A 53 0.55 11.39 3.47
N ASP A 54 -0.60 10.74 3.43
CA ASP A 54 -1.44 10.52 4.59
C ASP A 54 -1.06 9.24 5.31
N PHE A 55 -1.61 9.06 6.50
CA PHE A 55 -1.49 7.83 7.26
C PHE A 55 -2.89 7.42 7.77
N ASP A 56 -3.08 6.12 7.90
CA ASP A 56 -4.29 5.59 8.50
C ASP A 56 -4.15 5.67 10.03
N ILE A 57 -4.96 6.51 10.67
CA ILE A 57 -4.94 6.70 12.12
C ILE A 57 -5.36 5.42 12.87
N ASP A 58 -6.20 4.60 12.27
CA ASP A 58 -6.63 3.33 12.85
C ASP A 58 -5.53 2.26 12.72
N ALA A 59 -4.80 2.27 11.60
CA ALA A 59 -3.63 1.43 11.43
C ALA A 59 -2.44 1.90 12.29
N ALA A 60 -2.35 3.19 12.61
CA ALA A 60 -1.33 3.76 13.49
C ALA A 60 -1.35 3.16 14.89
N SER A 61 -2.50 2.71 15.36
CA SER A 61 -2.64 2.00 16.64
C SER A 61 -2.09 0.57 16.60
N ARG A 62 -1.89 0.01 15.40
CA ARG A 62 -1.50 -1.38 15.15
C ARG A 62 -0.11 -1.55 14.53
N SER A 63 0.51 -0.47 14.06
CA SER A 63 1.79 -0.51 13.35
C SER A 63 2.76 0.56 13.84
N TYR A 64 4.06 0.23 13.82
CA TYR A 64 5.15 1.16 14.18
C TYR A 64 5.43 2.23 13.12
N ALA A 65 4.87 2.09 11.93
CA ALA A 65 5.05 3.01 10.82
C ALA A 65 3.72 3.23 10.09
N PRO A 66 2.82 4.05 10.64
CA PRO A 66 1.48 4.23 10.13
C PRO A 66 1.40 5.02 8.82
N GLY A 67 2.51 5.39 8.23
CA GLY A 67 2.56 6.17 7.02
C GLY A 67 2.85 5.36 5.76
N ALA A 68 2.39 5.83 4.61
CA ALA A 68 2.72 5.30 3.30
C ALA A 68 4.15 5.71 2.88
N ALA A 69 5.14 5.43 3.74
CA ALA A 69 6.52 5.92 3.57
C ALA A 69 7.28 5.22 2.43
N HIS A 70 6.93 3.96 2.14
CA HIS A 70 7.53 3.19 1.05
C HIS A 70 6.42 2.67 0.14
N ILE A 71 6.45 3.07 -1.10
CA ILE A 71 5.57 2.55 -2.16
C ILE A 71 6.30 1.41 -2.84
N TYR A 72 5.67 0.24 -2.89
CA TYR A 72 6.23 -0.95 -3.55
C TYR A 72 5.73 -1.12 -4.97
N CYS A 73 4.46 -0.77 -5.21
CA CYS A 73 3.87 -0.86 -6.53
C CYS A 73 2.90 0.30 -6.76
N VAL A 74 2.73 0.68 -8.00
CA VAL A 74 1.78 1.69 -8.45
C VAL A 74 1.25 1.28 -9.82
N GLU A 75 -0.07 1.39 -9.98
CA GLU A 75 -0.74 1.15 -11.24
C GLU A 75 -1.73 2.27 -11.54
N GLN A 76 -1.73 2.73 -12.79
CA GLN A 76 -2.72 3.67 -13.31
C GLN A 76 -3.69 2.91 -14.21
N SER A 77 -4.98 3.14 -14.02
CA SER A 77 -5.99 2.52 -14.87
C SER A 77 -5.85 2.95 -16.33
N LEU A 78 -5.92 1.97 -17.23
CA LEU A 78 -5.96 2.22 -18.67
C LEU A 78 -7.35 2.71 -19.13
N SER A 79 -8.41 2.35 -18.41
CA SER A 79 -9.78 2.78 -18.72
C SER A 79 -10.11 4.17 -18.18
N ASN A 80 -9.40 4.62 -17.13
CA ASN A 80 -9.61 5.92 -16.51
C ASN A 80 -8.30 6.47 -15.91
N ALA A 81 -7.64 7.38 -16.62
CA ALA A 81 -6.34 7.91 -16.22
C ALA A 81 -6.32 8.72 -14.92
N ASP A 82 -7.49 9.07 -14.36
CA ASP A 82 -7.59 9.74 -13.06
C ASP A 82 -7.45 8.78 -11.90
N VAL A 83 -7.67 7.48 -12.15
CA VAL A 83 -7.61 6.42 -11.14
C VAL A 83 -6.21 5.82 -11.08
N ILE A 84 -5.61 5.91 -9.89
CA ILE A 84 -4.31 5.32 -9.57
C ILE A 84 -4.44 4.53 -8.27
N TYR A 85 -3.82 3.35 -8.24
CA TYR A 85 -3.66 2.56 -7.03
C TYR A 85 -2.19 2.50 -6.63
N ALA A 86 -1.94 2.43 -5.31
CA ALA A 86 -0.59 2.31 -4.75
C ALA A 86 -0.57 1.28 -3.64
N GLY A 87 0.37 0.35 -3.74
CA GLY A 87 0.67 -0.62 -2.69
C GLY A 87 1.85 -0.17 -1.85
N THR A 88 1.72 -0.25 -0.54
CA THR A 88 2.70 0.25 0.40
C THR A 88 3.34 -0.84 1.25
N ALA A 89 4.47 -0.52 1.87
CA ALA A 89 5.20 -1.44 2.76
C ALA A 89 4.48 -1.73 4.09
N THR A 90 3.72 -0.78 4.61
CA THR A 90 3.21 -0.84 5.99
C THR A 90 1.80 -0.30 6.17
N ALA A 91 1.23 0.34 5.15
CA ALA A 91 -0.07 1.01 5.22
C ALA A 91 -1.10 0.45 4.21
N GLY A 92 -0.82 -0.72 3.63
CA GLY A 92 -1.75 -1.45 2.76
C GLY A 92 -1.95 -0.84 1.38
N LEU A 93 -3.18 -0.93 0.86
CA LEU A 93 -3.59 -0.50 -0.48
C LEU A 93 -4.27 0.85 -0.45
N TRP A 94 -3.86 1.74 -1.35
CA TRP A 94 -4.39 3.09 -1.50
C TRP A 94 -4.92 3.33 -2.91
N ARG A 95 -5.92 4.21 -3.02
CA ARG A 95 -6.49 4.65 -4.30
C ARG A 95 -6.54 6.17 -4.35
N SER A 96 -6.25 6.71 -5.51
CA SER A 96 -6.57 8.08 -5.93
C SER A 96 -7.59 8.04 -7.07
N ASN A 97 -8.48 9.04 -7.11
CA ASN A 97 -9.42 9.25 -8.20
C ASN A 97 -9.17 10.59 -8.93
N ASP A 98 -8.05 11.23 -8.65
CA ASP A 98 -7.70 12.57 -9.10
C ASP A 98 -6.21 12.71 -9.43
N LYS A 99 -5.66 11.72 -10.12
CA LYS A 99 -4.26 11.70 -10.60
C LYS A 99 -3.22 11.81 -9.46
N GLY A 100 -3.55 11.30 -8.28
CA GLY A 100 -2.65 11.30 -7.13
C GLY A 100 -2.69 12.55 -6.27
N GLU A 101 -3.65 13.48 -6.48
CA GLU A 101 -3.81 14.65 -5.61
C GLU A 101 -4.35 14.26 -4.23
N ASN A 102 -5.32 13.36 -4.19
CA ASN A 102 -5.88 12.83 -2.95
C ASN A 102 -5.86 11.30 -2.95
N TRP A 103 -5.65 10.73 -1.76
CA TRP A 103 -5.51 9.29 -1.58
C TRP A 103 -6.41 8.77 -0.47
N PHE A 104 -6.98 7.58 -0.69
CA PHE A 104 -7.84 6.88 0.25
C PHE A 104 -7.28 5.50 0.53
N CYS A 105 -7.10 5.14 1.81
CA CYS A 105 -6.72 3.79 2.18
C CYS A 105 -7.92 2.86 2.05
N LEU A 106 -7.79 1.80 1.25
CA LEU A 106 -8.85 0.84 0.96
C LEU A 106 -8.80 -0.40 1.86
N SER A 107 -7.62 -0.79 2.28
CA SER A 107 -7.39 -2.07 2.97
C SER A 107 -7.52 -2.02 4.50
N LYS A 108 -8.19 -1.01 5.06
CA LYS A 108 -8.34 -0.82 6.52
C LYS A 108 -8.95 -2.03 7.24
N SER A 109 -9.88 -2.73 6.59
CA SER A 109 -10.55 -3.91 7.13
C SER A 109 -9.78 -5.21 6.96
N LEU A 110 -8.69 -5.20 6.18
CA LEU A 110 -7.91 -6.40 5.92
C LEU A 110 -6.76 -6.53 6.92
N PRO A 111 -6.43 -7.76 7.34
CA PRO A 111 -5.30 -8.02 8.24
C PRO A 111 -3.96 -8.03 7.48
N ILE A 112 -3.72 -6.99 6.67
CA ILE A 112 -2.51 -6.86 5.86
C ILE A 112 -1.80 -5.55 6.18
N SER A 113 -0.49 -5.53 6.04
CA SER A 113 0.32 -4.32 6.14
C SER A 113 0.98 -3.97 4.82
N ALA A 114 1.52 -4.95 4.11
CA ALA A 114 2.28 -4.76 2.90
C ALA A 114 1.49 -5.23 1.66
N VAL A 115 1.58 -4.43 0.60
CA VAL A 115 1.11 -4.77 -0.75
C VAL A 115 2.30 -4.64 -1.69
N TYR A 116 2.79 -5.79 -2.18
CA TYR A 116 4.00 -5.86 -3.01
C TYR A 116 3.73 -5.75 -4.49
N SER A 117 2.56 -6.21 -4.92
CA SER A 117 2.16 -6.22 -6.32
C SER A 117 0.67 -5.97 -6.42
N LEU A 118 0.26 -5.24 -7.42
CA LEU A 118 -1.12 -5.00 -7.78
C LEU A 118 -1.27 -4.93 -9.29
N GLU A 119 -2.46 -5.21 -9.79
CA GLU A 119 -2.83 -5.14 -11.19
C GLU A 119 -4.27 -4.68 -11.32
N ILE A 120 -4.55 -3.81 -12.27
CA ILE A 120 -5.88 -3.31 -12.61
C ILE A 120 -6.34 -3.98 -13.89
N ASP A 121 -7.60 -4.42 -13.95
CA ASP A 121 -8.18 -4.89 -15.21
C ASP A 121 -8.12 -3.76 -16.26
N PRO A 122 -7.51 -3.99 -17.41
CA PRO A 122 -7.30 -2.94 -18.41
C PRO A 122 -8.61 -2.35 -18.98
N SER A 123 -9.73 -3.05 -18.83
CA SER A 123 -11.05 -2.60 -19.30
C SER A 123 -11.94 -2.00 -18.20
N ASN A 124 -11.57 -2.17 -16.92
CA ASN A 124 -12.41 -1.74 -15.80
C ASN A 124 -11.60 -1.39 -14.55
N GLU A 125 -11.47 -0.12 -14.24
CA GLU A 125 -10.72 0.40 -13.08
C GLU A 125 -11.26 -0.07 -11.71
N ASN A 126 -12.44 -0.69 -11.67
CA ASN A 126 -13.02 -1.23 -10.44
C ASN A 126 -12.63 -2.69 -10.16
N ILE A 127 -12.05 -3.37 -11.14
CA ILE A 127 -11.53 -4.72 -10.96
C ILE A 127 -10.02 -4.64 -10.72
N ILE A 128 -9.61 -5.02 -9.53
CA ILE A 128 -8.22 -4.98 -9.11
C ILE A 128 -7.81 -6.28 -8.42
N TYR A 129 -6.56 -6.63 -8.59
CA TYR A 129 -5.90 -7.76 -7.96
C TYR A 129 -4.67 -7.25 -7.21
N PHE A 130 -4.42 -7.74 -6.01
CA PHE A 130 -3.22 -7.36 -5.28
C PHE A 130 -2.78 -8.44 -4.29
N SER A 131 -1.50 -8.42 -3.95
CA SER A 131 -0.92 -9.32 -2.96
C SER A 131 -0.89 -8.66 -1.59
N GLY A 132 -1.27 -9.40 -0.55
CA GLY A 132 -1.19 -8.94 0.83
C GLY A 132 -0.93 -10.09 1.80
N GLY A 133 0.23 -10.08 2.48
CA GLY A 133 0.55 -11.11 3.47
C GLY A 133 0.62 -12.54 2.93
N GLY A 134 1.00 -12.74 1.68
CA GLY A 134 1.00 -14.04 1.00
C GLY A 134 -0.36 -14.47 0.43
N THR A 135 -1.38 -13.62 0.54
CA THR A 135 -2.72 -13.85 0.01
C THR A 135 -2.94 -13.03 -1.26
N LEU A 136 -3.64 -13.62 -2.22
CA LEU A 136 -4.09 -12.94 -3.43
C LEU A 136 -5.52 -12.45 -3.23
N TYR A 137 -5.72 -11.16 -3.34
CA TYR A 137 -7.02 -10.50 -3.21
C TYR A 137 -7.52 -9.99 -4.54
N LYS A 138 -8.86 -10.01 -4.70
CA LYS A 138 -9.60 -9.39 -5.80
C LYS A 138 -10.64 -8.43 -5.23
N SER A 139 -10.79 -7.29 -5.88
CA SER A 139 -12.00 -6.46 -5.77
C SER A 139 -12.66 -6.35 -7.14
N SER A 140 -13.99 -6.28 -7.17
CA SER A 140 -14.77 -6.00 -8.37
C SER A 140 -15.57 -4.70 -8.26
N ASN A 141 -15.30 -3.90 -7.22
CA ASN A 141 -16.06 -2.69 -6.89
C ASN A 141 -15.16 -1.53 -6.44
N GLY A 142 -13.98 -1.43 -7.05
CA GLY A 142 -13.04 -0.33 -6.81
C GLY A 142 -12.43 -0.29 -5.41
N GLY A 143 -12.37 -1.43 -4.73
CA GLY A 143 -11.82 -1.54 -3.39
C GLY A 143 -12.82 -1.36 -2.25
N ALA A 144 -14.13 -1.31 -2.54
CA ALA A 144 -15.16 -1.27 -1.49
C ALA A 144 -15.27 -2.60 -0.72
N SER A 145 -14.95 -3.71 -1.38
CA SER A 145 -14.81 -5.03 -0.75
C SER A 145 -13.76 -5.88 -1.46
N PHE A 146 -13.26 -6.90 -0.75
CA PHE A 146 -12.20 -7.77 -1.23
C PHE A 146 -12.55 -9.23 -0.99
N THR A 147 -12.19 -10.07 -1.94
CA THR A 147 -12.29 -11.52 -1.85
C THR A 147 -10.89 -12.12 -1.93
N ASN A 148 -10.58 -13.06 -1.04
CA ASN A 148 -9.39 -13.89 -1.16
C ASN A 148 -9.63 -14.89 -2.29
N ILE A 149 -8.80 -14.82 -3.33
CA ILE A 149 -8.82 -15.76 -4.46
C ILE A 149 -7.54 -16.60 -4.42
N GLY A 150 -7.63 -17.87 -4.78
CA GLY A 150 -6.48 -18.78 -4.74
C GLY A 150 -6.07 -19.21 -3.33
N SER A 151 -7.02 -19.34 -2.39
CA SER A 151 -6.78 -19.72 -1.00
C SER A 151 -6.19 -21.13 -0.82
N GLY A 152 -6.26 -21.97 -1.84
CA GLY A 152 -5.61 -23.29 -1.86
C GLY A 152 -4.13 -23.21 -2.24
N GLU A 153 -3.76 -22.28 -3.11
CA GLU A 153 -2.42 -22.11 -3.68
C GLU A 153 -1.61 -21.05 -2.94
N PHE A 154 -2.26 -19.92 -2.57
CA PHE A 154 -1.58 -18.79 -1.94
C PHE A 154 -1.92 -18.71 -0.45
N ASN A 155 -0.93 -18.88 0.41
CA ASN A 155 -1.06 -18.89 1.87
C ASN A 155 0.15 -18.23 2.55
N SER A 156 0.14 -18.21 3.87
CA SER A 156 1.27 -17.67 4.64
C SER A 156 2.55 -18.45 4.35
N GLY A 157 3.60 -17.77 3.88
CA GLY A 157 4.86 -18.35 3.44
C GLY A 157 5.09 -18.28 1.94
N ILE A 158 4.05 -17.99 1.16
CA ILE A 158 4.21 -17.65 -0.25
C ILE A 158 4.41 -16.14 -0.38
N GLU A 159 5.43 -15.74 -1.11
CA GLU A 159 5.65 -14.35 -1.47
C GLU A 159 5.24 -14.14 -2.93
N ILE A 160 4.11 -13.48 -3.14
CA ILE A 160 3.70 -13.04 -4.46
C ILE A 160 4.56 -11.84 -4.85
N LYS A 161 5.28 -11.96 -5.96
CA LYS A 161 6.22 -10.95 -6.45
C LYS A 161 5.60 -10.05 -7.50
N GLU A 162 4.80 -10.65 -8.39
CA GLU A 162 4.20 -9.94 -9.50
C GLU A 162 2.85 -10.54 -9.87
N ILE A 163 1.92 -9.70 -10.24
CA ILE A 163 0.60 -10.05 -10.76
C ILE A 163 0.47 -9.37 -12.12
N MET A 164 -0.09 -10.06 -13.10
CA MET A 164 -0.26 -9.54 -14.47
C MET A 164 -1.51 -10.12 -15.09
N ILE A 165 -2.28 -9.28 -15.79
CA ILE A 165 -3.37 -9.73 -16.67
C ILE A 165 -2.87 -9.75 -18.11
N HIS A 166 -2.94 -10.92 -18.74
CA HIS A 166 -2.57 -11.06 -20.13
C HIS A 166 -3.48 -12.07 -20.84
N ASN A 167 -4.05 -11.67 -21.99
CA ASN A 167 -4.94 -12.50 -22.79
C ASN A 167 -6.10 -13.12 -21.99
N GLY A 168 -6.73 -12.33 -21.11
CA GLY A 168 -7.86 -12.77 -20.27
C GLY A 168 -7.48 -13.77 -19.18
N LYS A 169 -6.19 -13.92 -18.88
CA LYS A 169 -5.67 -14.76 -17.81
C LYS A 169 -4.97 -13.91 -16.76
N LEU A 170 -5.17 -14.24 -15.51
CA LEU A 170 -4.41 -13.71 -14.40
C LEU A 170 -3.15 -14.57 -14.21
N TRP A 171 -2.00 -13.95 -14.27
CA TRP A 171 -0.70 -14.57 -14.03
C TRP A 171 -0.14 -14.08 -12.70
N VAL A 172 0.45 -14.99 -11.94
CA VAL A 172 1.02 -14.68 -10.63
C VAL A 172 2.40 -15.32 -10.52
N ALA A 173 3.42 -14.48 -10.38
CA ALA A 173 4.77 -14.93 -10.07
C ALA A 173 4.99 -14.92 -8.54
N SER A 174 5.55 -15.99 -8.02
CA SER A 174 5.83 -16.13 -6.60
C SER A 174 7.22 -16.74 -6.35
N ASN A 175 7.64 -16.79 -5.10
CA ASN A 175 8.86 -17.49 -4.69
C ASN A 175 8.79 -19.02 -4.88
N GLN A 176 7.61 -19.58 -5.21
CA GLN A 176 7.42 -21.02 -5.47
C GLN A 176 7.14 -21.36 -6.93
N GLY A 177 6.97 -20.37 -7.80
CA GLY A 177 6.77 -20.58 -9.22
C GLY A 177 5.83 -19.60 -9.87
N LEU A 178 5.48 -19.88 -11.13
CA LEU A 178 4.55 -19.12 -11.95
C LEU A 178 3.21 -19.86 -12.01
N TYR A 179 2.16 -19.15 -11.69
CA TYR A 179 0.78 -19.63 -11.69
C TYR A 179 -0.05 -18.85 -12.70
N TYR A 180 -1.11 -19.43 -13.20
CA TYR A 180 -2.12 -18.71 -13.96
C TYR A 180 -3.54 -19.20 -13.66
N SER A 181 -4.51 -18.31 -13.78
CA SER A 181 -5.95 -18.62 -13.71
C SER A 181 -6.65 -18.04 -14.93
N SER A 182 -7.60 -18.78 -15.50
CA SER A 182 -8.47 -18.35 -16.60
C SER A 182 -9.87 -17.94 -16.13
N ASN A 183 -10.15 -18.02 -14.84
CA ASN A 183 -11.47 -17.78 -14.24
C ASN A 183 -11.40 -16.86 -13.00
N SER A 184 -10.46 -15.96 -13.00
CA SER A 184 -10.26 -15.01 -11.90
C SER A 184 -11.23 -13.81 -11.93
#